data_42fd48d174cca054fd305c3d7ebee4e2
#
_entry.id   42fd48d174cca054fd305c3d7ebee4e2
#
_cell.length_a   1.000
_cell.length_b   1.000
_cell.length_c   1.000
_cell.angle_alpha   90.00
_cell.angle_beta   90.00
_cell.angle_gamma   90.00
#
_symmetry.space_group_name_H-M   'P 1'
#
loop_
_entity.id
_entity.type
_entity.pdbx_description
1 polymer ?
#
loop_
_entity_poly.entity_id
_entity_poly.type
_entity_poly.pdbx_seq_one_letter_code
_entity_poly.pdbx_strand_id
1 'polypeptide(L)'
;FINSLNGKVAGLNINASSSGIGGASKVVMRGSRGIEQSSNALYVIDGIPMYSLSGTGGGTEFDSQGSTEAIADLNPEDIESMSVLSGAAAAALYGSNASNGAIVITTKKGKEGVVEVNINSKFTASWVKSLPQTQRQYARGYMEDQYDSKKNYTGTVFNDFAYTSWGEKSNAATYDNIGDFFQGGNIFDESASVAGGTKNSKFYLSGSYYDQVGVVPETGYKKYAFRFNGEQKVGIFTFNASAAYSDAHTDRTLTGAGLYNSSGNGALYGVYNWSPFDRMT
;
A
#
# COMPACT_ATOMS: atom_id res chain seq x y z
N PHE A 1 1.30 -0.56 -9.42
CA PHE A 1 2.28 -0.81 -10.52
C PHE A 1 3.73 -0.61 -10.04
N ILE A 2 4.00 0.32 -9.12
CA ILE A 2 5.37 0.59 -8.60
C ILE A 2 6.01 -0.71 -8.13
N ASN A 3 5.29 -1.54 -7.39
CA ASN A 3 5.80 -2.82 -6.90
C ASN A 3 6.27 -3.78 -8.02
N SER A 4 5.78 -3.62 -9.25
CA SER A 4 6.22 -4.44 -10.39
C SER A 4 7.63 -4.12 -10.88
N LEU A 5 8.20 -3.00 -10.44
CA LEU A 5 9.59 -2.62 -10.73
C LEU A 5 10.60 -3.32 -9.80
N ASN A 6 10.14 -3.88 -8.70
CA ASN A 6 11.00 -4.58 -7.75
C ASN A 6 11.71 -5.76 -8.44
N GLY A 7 13.01 -5.81 -8.35
CA GLY A 7 13.84 -6.80 -9.02
C GLY A 7 14.09 -6.56 -10.52
N LYS A 8 13.44 -5.57 -11.15
CA LYS A 8 13.66 -5.24 -12.58
C LYS A 8 14.67 -4.12 -12.79
N VAL A 9 14.88 -3.29 -11.79
CA VAL A 9 15.81 -2.16 -11.85
C VAL A 9 16.91 -2.36 -10.83
N ALA A 10 18.16 -2.31 -11.28
CA ALA A 10 19.32 -2.50 -10.38
C ALA A 10 19.40 -1.41 -9.31
N GLY A 11 19.55 -1.81 -8.07
CA GLY A 11 19.66 -0.91 -6.92
C GLY A 11 18.35 -0.26 -6.47
N LEU A 12 17.21 -0.66 -7.02
CA LEU A 12 15.88 -0.23 -6.60
C LEU A 12 15.31 -1.27 -5.63
N ASN A 13 14.95 -0.82 -4.44
CA ASN A 13 14.27 -1.62 -3.43
C ASN A 13 12.90 -0.99 -3.14
N ILE A 14 11.86 -1.76 -3.32
CA ILE A 14 10.49 -1.32 -3.11
C ILE A 14 9.89 -2.15 -1.99
N ASN A 15 9.59 -1.50 -0.89
CA ASN A 15 8.90 -2.10 0.24
C ASN A 15 7.42 -1.70 0.18
N ALA A 16 6.55 -2.70 0.06
CA ALA A 16 5.12 -2.48 0.19
C ALA A 16 4.80 -1.94 1.60
N SER A 17 3.79 -1.10 1.68
CA SER A 17 3.34 -0.56 2.96
C SER A 17 2.82 -1.67 3.88
N SER A 18 3.17 -1.60 5.15
CA SER A 18 2.56 -2.43 6.21
C SER A 18 1.12 -2.01 6.52
N SER A 19 0.70 -0.83 6.08
CA SER A 19 -0.67 -0.33 6.29
C SER A 19 -1.73 -0.99 5.40
N GLY A 20 -1.36 -1.97 4.58
CA GLY A 20 -2.27 -2.74 3.75
C GLY A 20 -2.66 -2.04 2.44
N ILE A 21 -3.93 -2.16 2.06
CA ILE A 21 -4.47 -1.65 0.80
C ILE A 21 -4.38 -0.11 0.75
N GLY A 22 -4.00 0.43 -0.41
CA GLY A 22 -3.86 1.89 -0.62
C GLY A 22 -2.70 2.52 0.14
N GLY A 23 -1.86 1.73 0.83
CA GLY A 23 -0.68 2.23 1.52
C GLY A 23 0.46 2.62 0.58
N ALA A 24 1.25 3.62 0.98
CA ALA A 24 2.40 4.07 0.23
C ALA A 24 3.49 3.01 0.16
N SER A 25 4.04 2.78 -1.03
CA SER A 25 5.21 1.94 -1.21
C SER A 25 6.48 2.76 -1.01
N LYS A 26 7.32 2.34 -0.07
CA LYS A 26 8.62 3.00 0.12
C LYS A 26 9.59 2.58 -0.98
N VAL A 27 9.99 3.53 -1.82
CA VAL A 27 10.92 3.31 -2.93
C VAL A 27 12.29 3.87 -2.57
N VAL A 28 13.24 2.99 -2.32
CA VAL A 28 14.60 3.33 -1.91
C VAL A 28 15.57 2.93 -3.01
N MET A 29 16.45 3.86 -3.40
CA MET A 29 17.49 3.63 -4.39
C MET A 29 18.87 3.55 -3.72
N ARG A 30 19.58 2.44 -3.96
CA ARG A 30 20.94 2.20 -3.45
C ARG A 30 21.09 2.25 -1.93
N GLY A 31 20.04 1.86 -1.19
CA GLY A 31 20.03 1.77 0.26
C GLY A 31 19.56 3.05 0.97
N SER A 32 19.24 2.93 2.25
CA SER A 32 18.82 4.05 3.11
C SER A 32 20.04 4.87 3.52
N ARG A 33 19.94 6.20 3.43
CA ARG A 33 21.03 7.12 3.77
C ARG A 33 21.07 7.51 5.24
N GLY A 34 20.00 7.27 5.99
CA GLY A 34 19.94 7.62 7.40
C GLY A 34 18.64 7.13 8.03
N ILE A 35 18.57 7.26 9.35
CA ILE A 35 17.41 6.86 10.15
C ILE A 35 16.35 7.98 10.17
N GLU A 36 16.79 9.24 10.20
CA GLU A 36 15.91 10.42 10.37
C GLU A 36 15.46 11.07 9.05
N GLN A 37 16.16 10.81 7.94
CA GLN A 37 15.84 11.44 6.66
C GLN A 37 15.06 10.50 5.75
N SER A 38 14.09 11.05 5.03
CA SER A 38 13.39 10.31 3.98
C SER A 38 14.40 9.82 2.94
N SER A 39 14.41 8.52 2.71
CA SER A 39 15.23 7.88 1.67
C SER A 39 14.43 7.61 0.39
N ASN A 40 13.22 8.17 0.26
CA ASN A 40 12.35 7.96 -0.89
C ASN A 40 12.92 8.64 -2.14
N ALA A 41 12.79 7.97 -3.29
CA ALA A 41 13.08 8.57 -4.58
C ALA A 41 12.02 9.62 -4.94
N LEU A 42 12.45 10.67 -5.66
CA LEU A 42 11.54 11.70 -6.19
C LEU A 42 10.78 11.14 -7.40
N TYR A 43 9.48 11.38 -7.47
CA TYR A 43 8.71 11.12 -8.67
C TYR A 43 8.64 12.37 -9.54
N VAL A 44 8.85 12.19 -10.84
CA VAL A 44 8.76 13.27 -11.83
C VAL A 44 7.80 12.81 -12.92
N ILE A 45 6.69 13.49 -13.10
CA ILE A 45 5.67 13.15 -14.12
C ILE A 45 5.68 14.24 -15.20
N ASP A 46 5.97 13.86 -16.43
CA ASP A 46 6.06 14.78 -17.58
C ASP A 46 6.98 15.99 -17.33
N GLY A 47 8.08 15.77 -16.58
CA GLY A 47 9.05 16.80 -16.22
C GLY A 47 8.69 17.61 -14.98
N ILE A 48 7.54 17.40 -14.36
CA ILE A 48 7.11 18.09 -13.16
C ILE A 48 7.42 17.22 -11.92
N PRO A 49 8.27 17.69 -11.00
CA PRO A 49 8.55 16.96 -9.78
C PRO A 49 7.32 16.93 -8.85
N MET A 50 6.92 15.73 -8.46
CA MET A 50 5.84 15.50 -7.50
C MET A 50 6.47 15.37 -6.11
N TYR A 51 6.31 16.39 -5.30
CA TYR A 51 6.71 16.30 -3.89
C TYR A 51 5.74 15.37 -3.18
N SER A 52 6.29 14.38 -2.46
CA SER A 52 5.47 13.51 -1.62
C SER A 52 4.67 14.37 -0.64
N LEU A 53 3.40 14.54 -0.92
CA LEU A 53 2.44 14.90 0.09
C LEU A 53 2.18 13.62 0.92
N SER A 54 3.20 13.19 1.64
CA SER A 54 2.98 12.26 2.74
C SER A 54 2.13 13.02 3.73
N GLY A 55 0.82 12.79 3.66
CA GLY A 55 -0.06 13.24 4.72
C GLY A 55 0.54 12.70 6.01
N THR A 56 1.06 13.57 6.82
CA THR A 56 1.39 13.29 8.20
C THR A 56 0.07 12.93 8.89
N GLY A 57 -0.34 11.68 8.74
CA GLY A 57 -1.21 11.08 9.72
C GLY A 57 -0.45 11.23 11.03
N GLY A 58 -0.96 12.06 11.94
CA GLY A 58 -0.29 12.46 13.14
C GLY A 58 0.02 11.27 14.05
N GLY A 59 1.06 10.56 13.73
CA GLY A 59 1.62 9.47 14.48
C GLY A 59 3.10 9.71 14.67
N THR A 60 3.64 9.30 15.80
CA THR A 60 5.07 9.25 16.06
C THR A 60 5.76 8.38 15.00
N GLU A 61 7.05 8.54 14.77
CA GLU A 61 7.88 7.81 13.78
C GLU A 61 7.73 6.27 13.82
N PHE A 62 7.13 5.75 14.86
CA PHE A 62 6.89 4.33 15.12
C PHE A 62 5.41 3.93 14.99
N ASP A 63 4.54 4.83 14.52
CA ASP A 63 3.13 4.52 14.32
C ASP A 63 2.90 3.94 12.92
N SER A 64 2.23 2.79 12.86
CA SER A 64 1.99 2.02 11.64
C SER A 64 0.87 2.57 10.75
N GLN A 65 0.41 3.80 10.96
CA GLN A 65 -0.71 4.38 10.22
C GLN A 65 -0.42 4.71 8.75
N GLY A 66 0.70 4.33 8.19
CA GLY A 66 1.05 4.43 6.79
C GLY A 66 0.50 5.65 6.03
N SER A 67 1.34 6.31 5.26
CA SER A 67 0.95 7.41 4.38
C SER A 67 0.42 6.91 3.03
N THR A 68 -0.42 7.70 2.36
CA THR A 68 -0.72 7.53 0.94
C THR A 68 0.28 8.34 0.12
N GLU A 69 0.72 7.82 -1.01
CA GLU A 69 1.57 8.55 -1.96
C GLU A 69 0.77 8.99 -3.18
N ALA A 70 0.99 10.23 -3.61
CA ALA A 70 0.35 10.80 -4.81
C ALA A 70 0.61 9.97 -6.09
N ILE A 71 1.67 9.16 -6.12
CA ILE A 71 1.95 8.28 -7.26
C ILE A 71 0.94 7.12 -7.37
N ALA A 72 0.28 6.73 -6.27
CA ALA A 72 -0.79 5.73 -6.32
C ALA A 72 -2.00 6.21 -7.13
N ASP A 73 -2.13 7.52 -7.29
CA ASP A 73 -3.23 8.15 -8.03
C ASP A 73 -3.03 8.08 -9.54
N LEU A 74 -1.81 7.84 -10.01
CA LEU A 74 -1.54 7.67 -11.43
C LEU A 74 -2.08 6.33 -11.94
N ASN A 75 -2.81 6.37 -13.07
CA ASN A 75 -3.21 5.13 -13.74
C ASN A 75 -2.02 4.55 -14.51
N PRO A 76 -1.64 3.28 -14.25
CA PRO A 76 -0.54 2.62 -14.96
C PRO A 76 -0.74 2.58 -16.48
N GLU A 77 -1.98 2.50 -16.95
CA GLU A 77 -2.32 2.47 -18.37
C GLU A 77 -2.05 3.79 -19.09
N ASP A 78 -1.91 4.90 -18.34
CA ASP A 78 -1.53 6.20 -18.90
C ASP A 78 -0.01 6.37 -19.09
N ILE A 79 0.80 5.41 -18.64
CA ILE A 79 2.25 5.49 -18.71
C ILE A 79 2.73 5.03 -20.09
N GLU A 80 3.50 5.89 -20.76
CA GLU A 80 4.22 5.54 -22.00
C GLU A 80 5.59 4.94 -21.70
N SER A 81 6.34 5.58 -20.79
CA SER A 81 7.66 5.11 -20.41
C SER A 81 8.04 5.53 -18.99
N MET A 82 8.99 4.80 -18.43
CA MET A 82 9.52 5.07 -17.12
C MET A 82 11.04 4.92 -17.12
N SER A 83 11.72 5.91 -16.54
CA SER A 83 13.18 5.93 -16.43
C SER A 83 13.57 6.17 -14.98
N VAL A 84 14.61 5.47 -14.53
CA VAL A 84 15.12 5.59 -13.16
C VAL A 84 16.48 6.28 -13.21
N LEU A 85 16.58 7.43 -12.56
CA LEU A 85 17.80 8.23 -12.46
C LEU A 85 18.47 8.04 -11.10
N SER A 86 19.78 7.81 -11.12
CA SER A 86 20.57 7.73 -9.89
C SER A 86 20.64 9.08 -9.19
N GLY A 87 20.92 9.09 -7.87
CA GLY A 87 20.91 10.29 -7.03
C GLY A 87 21.72 11.46 -7.60
N ALA A 88 22.92 11.23 -8.10
CA ALA A 88 23.74 12.29 -8.69
C ALA A 88 23.14 12.88 -9.97
N ALA A 89 22.67 12.00 -10.88
CA ALA A 89 22.03 12.45 -12.13
C ALA A 89 20.68 13.12 -11.87
N ALA A 90 19.90 12.58 -10.94
CA ALA A 90 18.63 13.14 -10.54
C ALA A 90 18.79 14.51 -9.85
N ALA A 91 19.77 14.65 -8.94
CA ALA A 91 20.06 15.91 -8.25
C ALA A 91 20.54 17.01 -9.22
N ALA A 92 21.27 16.66 -10.26
CA ALA A 92 21.71 17.61 -11.29
C ALA A 92 20.53 18.19 -12.08
N LEU A 93 19.46 17.40 -12.30
CA LEU A 93 18.28 17.82 -13.07
C LEU A 93 17.18 18.45 -12.21
N TYR A 94 16.95 17.92 -11.00
CA TYR A 94 15.80 18.25 -10.15
C TYR A 94 16.17 18.80 -8.77
N GLY A 95 17.45 19.08 -8.54
CA GLY A 95 17.94 19.67 -7.29
C GLY A 95 18.09 18.68 -6.14
N SER A 96 18.27 19.21 -4.93
CA SER A 96 18.58 18.44 -3.71
C SER A 96 17.49 17.43 -3.34
N ASN A 97 16.22 17.70 -3.66
CA ASN A 97 15.10 16.81 -3.39
C ASN A 97 15.18 15.48 -4.14
N ALA A 98 15.94 15.45 -5.24
CA ALA A 98 16.21 14.24 -6.01
C ALA A 98 17.53 13.55 -5.63
N SER A 99 18.16 13.93 -4.51
CA SER A 99 19.45 13.37 -4.07
C SER A 99 19.38 11.86 -3.78
N ASN A 100 18.20 11.35 -3.47
CA ASN A 100 17.95 9.91 -3.27
C ASN A 100 17.65 9.17 -4.58
N GLY A 101 17.68 9.88 -5.72
CA GLY A 101 17.28 9.38 -7.04
C GLY A 101 15.89 9.88 -7.45
N ALA A 102 15.57 9.67 -8.73
CA ALA A 102 14.25 10.01 -9.25
C ALA A 102 13.72 8.93 -10.19
N ILE A 103 12.40 8.76 -10.15
CA ILE A 103 11.63 7.96 -11.11
C ILE A 103 10.92 8.94 -12.04
N VAL A 104 11.37 9.00 -13.29
CA VAL A 104 10.81 9.88 -14.31
C VAL A 104 9.80 9.09 -15.12
N ILE A 105 8.57 9.55 -15.09
CA ILE A 105 7.42 8.95 -15.75
C ILE A 105 6.99 9.88 -16.89
N THR A 106 6.90 9.31 -18.08
CA THR A 106 6.34 9.99 -19.26
C THR A 106 4.96 9.41 -19.52
N THR A 107 3.95 10.27 -19.61
CA THR A 107 2.58 9.84 -19.89
C THR A 107 2.30 9.79 -21.38
N LYS A 108 1.33 8.97 -21.77
CA LYS A 108 0.87 8.79 -23.14
C LYS A 108 0.37 10.12 -23.72
N LYS A 109 0.72 10.36 -24.96
CA LYS A 109 0.31 11.53 -25.74
C LYS A 109 -0.40 11.10 -27.01
N GLY A 110 -1.16 12.00 -27.62
CA GLY A 110 -1.74 11.76 -28.92
C GLY A 110 -0.69 11.53 -30.00
N LYS A 111 -0.98 10.66 -30.94
CA LYS A 111 -0.13 10.36 -32.09
C LYS A 111 -0.81 10.85 -33.37
N GLU A 112 -0.01 11.19 -34.37
CA GLU A 112 -0.51 11.50 -35.73
C GLU A 112 -1.04 10.22 -36.36
N GLY A 113 -2.22 10.30 -36.98
CA GLY A 113 -2.80 9.19 -37.72
C GLY A 113 -4.21 8.84 -37.26
N VAL A 114 -4.54 7.57 -37.32
CA VAL A 114 -5.87 7.03 -36.97
C VAL A 114 -6.12 7.17 -35.49
N VAL A 115 -7.37 7.47 -35.13
CA VAL A 115 -7.80 7.46 -33.73
C VAL A 115 -7.72 6.05 -33.18
N GLU A 116 -6.98 5.89 -32.09
CA GLU A 116 -6.80 4.65 -31.37
C GLU A 116 -7.66 4.67 -30.10
N VAL A 117 -8.47 3.64 -29.92
CA VAL A 117 -9.30 3.45 -28.72
C VAL A 117 -8.80 2.20 -28.02
N ASN A 118 -8.42 2.34 -26.75
CA ASN A 118 -8.01 1.22 -25.92
C ASN A 118 -8.99 1.09 -24.74
N ILE A 119 -9.47 -0.11 -24.52
CA ILE A 119 -10.31 -0.46 -23.37
C ILE A 119 -9.64 -1.63 -22.68
N ASN A 120 -9.40 -1.48 -21.37
CA ASN A 120 -8.84 -2.53 -20.52
C ASN A 120 -9.79 -2.81 -19.38
N SER A 121 -10.10 -4.08 -19.18
CA SER A 121 -10.97 -4.57 -18.11
C SER A 121 -10.29 -5.76 -17.46
N LYS A 122 -10.04 -5.66 -16.15
CA LYS A 122 -9.35 -6.69 -15.39
C LYS A 122 -10.09 -6.98 -14.09
N PHE A 123 -10.42 -8.24 -13.90
CA PHE A 123 -10.92 -8.77 -12.64
C PHE A 123 -9.86 -9.65 -11.98
N THR A 124 -9.64 -9.45 -10.67
CA THR A 124 -8.75 -10.29 -9.88
C THR A 124 -9.47 -10.72 -8.61
N ALA A 125 -9.50 -12.01 -8.33
CA ALA A 125 -9.95 -12.56 -7.06
C ALA A 125 -8.73 -12.95 -6.22
N SER A 126 -8.79 -12.71 -4.92
CA SER A 126 -7.74 -13.03 -3.97
C SER A 126 -8.31 -13.67 -2.71
N TRP A 127 -7.54 -14.57 -2.13
CA TRP A 127 -7.87 -15.23 -0.87
C TRP A 127 -6.59 -15.54 -0.09
N VAL A 128 -6.72 -15.72 1.21
CA VAL A 128 -5.59 -16.12 2.05
C VAL A 128 -5.30 -17.60 1.78
N LYS A 129 -4.09 -17.89 1.29
CA LYS A 129 -3.66 -19.23 0.91
C LYS A 129 -3.24 -20.08 2.11
N SER A 130 -2.59 -19.47 3.09
CA SER A 130 -2.03 -20.17 4.23
C SER A 130 -2.13 -19.31 5.48
N LEU A 131 -2.57 -19.90 6.55
CA LEU A 131 -2.69 -19.28 7.86
C LEU A 131 -1.73 -19.97 8.83
N PRO A 132 -1.23 -19.25 9.85
CA PRO A 132 -0.38 -19.86 10.86
C PRO A 132 -1.19 -20.88 11.66
N GLN A 133 -0.54 -22.00 11.97
CA GLN A 133 -1.14 -22.98 12.87
C GLN A 133 -0.97 -22.53 14.30
N THR A 134 -2.09 -22.43 15.03
CA THR A 134 -2.12 -22.11 16.44
C THR A 134 -2.28 -23.37 17.27
N GLN A 135 -1.86 -23.32 18.53
CA GLN A 135 -2.06 -24.42 19.46
C GLN A 135 -3.56 -24.59 19.77
N ARG A 136 -4.02 -25.86 19.95
CA ARG A 136 -5.40 -26.23 20.24
C ARG A 136 -5.51 -27.20 21.42
N GLN A 137 -4.57 -27.14 22.34
CA GLN A 137 -4.51 -28.03 23.51
C GLN A 137 -4.74 -27.35 24.84
N TYR A 138 -4.40 -26.04 24.92
CA TYR A 138 -4.47 -25.26 26.14
C TYR A 138 -5.47 -24.12 25.95
N ALA A 139 -6.40 -23.98 26.92
CA ALA A 139 -7.37 -22.92 26.93
C ALA A 139 -6.73 -21.53 27.16
N ARG A 140 -7.52 -20.47 27.14
CA ARG A 140 -7.04 -19.12 27.43
C ARG A 140 -6.54 -19.02 28.87
N GLY A 141 -5.78 -17.97 29.16
CA GLY A 141 -5.18 -17.74 30.47
C GLY A 141 -3.78 -18.30 30.58
N TYR A 142 -3.22 -18.21 31.74
CA TYR A 142 -1.91 -18.77 32.10
C TYR A 142 -1.86 -19.14 33.56
N MET A 143 -0.98 -20.08 33.89
CA MET A 143 -0.69 -20.47 35.25
C MET A 143 0.47 -19.64 35.77
N GLU A 144 0.32 -19.04 36.93
CA GLU A 144 1.32 -18.20 37.59
C GLU A 144 1.71 -18.76 38.93
N ASP A 145 3.00 -19.01 39.12
CA ASP A 145 3.53 -19.46 40.39
C ASP A 145 3.57 -18.30 41.40
N GLN A 146 2.95 -18.51 42.55
CA GLN A 146 2.90 -17.55 43.64
C GLN A 146 4.01 -17.80 44.65
N TYR A 147 4.58 -16.70 45.16
CA TYR A 147 5.67 -16.74 46.13
C TYR A 147 5.33 -15.80 47.30
N ASP A 148 5.70 -16.22 48.50
CA ASP A 148 5.58 -15.36 49.70
C ASP A 148 6.66 -14.26 49.70
N SER A 149 6.59 -13.36 50.71
CA SER A 149 7.56 -12.27 50.87
C SER A 149 8.99 -12.75 51.11
N LYS A 150 9.18 -14.02 51.45
CA LYS A 150 10.48 -14.69 51.65
C LYS A 150 10.91 -15.49 50.43
N LYS A 151 10.18 -15.34 49.29
CA LYS A 151 10.40 -16.06 48.06
C LYS A 151 10.20 -17.59 48.15
N ASN A 152 9.45 -18.09 49.09
CA ASN A 152 9.04 -19.47 49.10
C ASN A 152 7.82 -19.66 48.19
N TYR A 153 7.80 -20.72 47.40
CA TYR A 153 6.68 -21.10 46.59
C TYR A 153 5.48 -21.42 47.43
N THR A 154 4.34 -20.80 47.15
CA THR A 154 3.08 -20.93 47.88
C THR A 154 1.98 -21.65 47.12
N GLY A 155 2.17 -21.84 45.83
CA GLY A 155 1.21 -22.49 44.97
C GLY A 155 1.18 -21.87 43.57
N THR A 156 0.35 -22.41 42.69
CA THR A 156 0.10 -21.89 41.35
C THR A 156 -1.34 -21.42 41.26
N VAL A 157 -1.55 -20.22 40.72
CA VAL A 157 -2.88 -19.61 40.52
C VAL A 157 -3.13 -19.47 39.01
N PHE A 158 -4.35 -19.79 38.61
CA PHE A 158 -4.80 -19.56 37.25
C PHE A 158 -5.22 -18.09 37.06
N ASN A 159 -4.65 -17.43 36.07
CA ASN A 159 -4.99 -16.10 35.63
C ASN A 159 -5.75 -16.18 34.30
N ASP A 160 -7.03 -15.78 34.32
CA ASP A 160 -7.84 -15.70 33.08
C ASP A 160 -7.51 -14.41 32.33
N PHE A 161 -6.67 -14.55 31.31
CA PHE A 161 -6.27 -13.43 30.47
C PHE A 161 -6.57 -13.74 29.01
N ALA A 162 -7.39 -12.87 28.37
CA ALA A 162 -7.98 -13.13 27.06
C ALA A 162 -6.98 -13.33 25.92
N TYR A 163 -5.80 -12.74 26.04
CA TYR A 163 -4.78 -12.76 24.98
C TYR A 163 -3.66 -13.78 25.21
N THR A 164 -3.86 -14.73 26.09
CA THR A 164 -2.92 -15.84 26.33
C THR A 164 -3.63 -17.16 26.18
N SER A 165 -2.95 -18.16 25.67
CA SER A 165 -3.48 -19.52 25.45
C SER A 165 -2.55 -20.56 26.09
N TRP A 166 -2.23 -20.35 27.39
CA TRP A 166 -1.38 -21.20 28.22
C TRP A 166 -2.07 -21.60 29.51
N GLY A 167 -3.40 -21.68 29.48
CA GLY A 167 -4.22 -22.12 30.60
C GLY A 167 -4.24 -23.63 30.76
N GLU A 168 -5.33 -24.16 31.27
CA GLU A 168 -5.49 -25.59 31.48
C GLU A 168 -5.64 -26.35 30.16
N LYS A 169 -5.14 -27.59 30.13
CA LYS A 169 -5.33 -28.49 29.00
C LYS A 169 -6.82 -28.82 28.86
N SER A 170 -7.33 -28.63 27.65
CA SER A 170 -8.74 -28.83 27.32
C SER A 170 -8.92 -29.76 26.12
N ASN A 171 -9.95 -30.61 26.19
CA ASN A 171 -10.39 -31.43 25.08
C ASN A 171 -11.72 -30.89 24.48
N ALA A 172 -12.11 -29.66 24.81
CA ALA A 172 -13.30 -29.02 24.25
C ALA A 172 -13.13 -28.78 22.73
N ALA A 173 -14.25 -28.61 22.03
CA ALA A 173 -14.23 -28.23 20.63
C ALA A 173 -13.57 -26.86 20.44
N THR A 174 -12.84 -26.69 19.34
CA THR A 174 -12.15 -25.44 18.97
C THR A 174 -12.79 -24.82 17.76
N TYR A 175 -12.69 -23.49 17.68
CA TYR A 175 -13.14 -22.68 16.54
C TYR A 175 -11.97 -22.29 15.65
N ASP A 176 -12.21 -22.11 14.36
CA ASP A 176 -11.22 -21.61 13.41
C ASP A 176 -11.33 -20.09 13.24
N ASN A 177 -11.22 -19.38 14.37
CA ASN A 177 -11.37 -17.93 14.42
C ASN A 177 -10.49 -17.18 13.42
N ILE A 178 -9.28 -17.69 13.15
CA ILE A 178 -8.37 -17.09 12.19
C ILE A 178 -8.88 -17.29 10.75
N GLY A 179 -9.35 -18.48 10.42
CA GLY A 179 -9.92 -18.76 9.10
C GLY A 179 -11.20 -17.97 8.84
N ASP A 180 -12.07 -17.91 9.86
CA ASP A 180 -13.36 -17.24 9.78
C ASP A 180 -13.24 -15.70 9.73
N PHE A 181 -12.12 -15.14 10.20
CA PHE A 181 -11.87 -13.70 10.16
C PHE A 181 -11.62 -13.17 8.75
N PHE A 182 -10.89 -13.91 7.93
CA PHE A 182 -10.53 -13.43 6.62
C PHE A 182 -11.67 -13.65 5.61
N GLN A 183 -11.78 -12.72 4.67
CA GLN A 183 -12.76 -12.79 3.58
C GLN A 183 -12.08 -12.96 2.22
N GLY A 184 -12.87 -13.26 1.19
CA GLY A 184 -12.43 -13.17 -0.20
C GLY A 184 -12.27 -11.71 -0.60
N GLY A 185 -11.13 -11.37 -1.22
CA GLY A 185 -10.89 -10.06 -1.81
C GLY A 185 -11.11 -10.08 -3.31
N ASN A 186 -11.44 -8.94 -3.89
CA ASN A 186 -11.55 -8.77 -5.33
C ASN A 186 -11.01 -7.40 -5.76
N ILE A 187 -10.64 -7.32 -7.04
CA ILE A 187 -10.21 -6.08 -7.69
C ILE A 187 -10.91 -5.98 -9.03
N PHE A 188 -11.58 -4.86 -9.26
CA PHE A 188 -12.05 -4.41 -10.58
C PHE A 188 -11.15 -3.26 -11.02
N ASP A 189 -10.51 -3.40 -12.18
CA ASP A 189 -9.61 -2.40 -12.75
C ASP A 189 -10.04 -2.17 -14.21
N GLU A 190 -10.74 -1.07 -14.41
CA GLU A 190 -11.36 -0.68 -15.66
C GLU A 190 -10.70 0.59 -16.17
N SER A 191 -10.31 0.61 -17.43
CA SER A 191 -9.79 1.82 -18.06
C SER A 191 -10.18 1.93 -19.53
N ALA A 192 -10.38 3.14 -19.96
CA ALA A 192 -10.60 3.46 -21.37
C ALA A 192 -9.76 4.66 -21.77
N SER A 193 -9.18 4.63 -22.96
CA SER A 193 -8.45 5.76 -23.50
C SER A 193 -8.70 5.93 -24.99
N VAL A 194 -8.61 7.19 -25.43
CA VAL A 194 -8.69 7.58 -26.84
C VAL A 194 -7.49 8.46 -27.14
N ALA A 195 -6.75 8.10 -28.16
CA ALA A 195 -5.61 8.86 -28.64
C ALA A 195 -5.75 9.10 -30.14
N GLY A 196 -5.36 10.28 -30.61
CA GLY A 196 -5.41 10.56 -32.03
C GLY A 196 -4.85 11.93 -32.35
N GLY A 197 -4.91 12.28 -33.64
CA GLY A 197 -4.53 13.60 -34.04
C GLY A 197 -4.07 13.70 -35.50
N THR A 198 -3.75 14.90 -35.87
CA THR A 198 -3.17 15.28 -37.13
C THR A 198 -1.71 15.74 -36.95
N LYS A 199 -1.03 16.14 -38.00
CA LYS A 199 0.29 16.76 -37.93
C LYS A 199 0.36 17.97 -37.01
N ASN A 200 -0.75 18.72 -36.91
CA ASN A 200 -0.81 19.98 -36.16
C ASN A 200 -1.60 19.90 -34.83
N SER A 201 -2.42 18.89 -34.66
CA SER A 201 -3.25 18.76 -33.48
C SER A 201 -3.25 17.30 -33.00
N LYS A 202 -2.88 17.06 -31.76
CA LYS A 202 -2.86 15.72 -31.17
C LYS A 202 -3.55 15.76 -29.82
N PHE A 203 -4.21 14.68 -29.47
CA PHE A 203 -4.87 14.56 -28.17
C PHE A 203 -4.78 13.13 -27.64
N TYR A 204 -4.79 13.05 -26.31
CA TYR A 204 -4.96 11.83 -25.53
C TYR A 204 -5.97 12.12 -24.42
N LEU A 205 -6.94 11.25 -24.27
CA LEU A 205 -7.93 11.30 -23.19
C LEU A 205 -8.04 9.91 -22.57
N SER A 206 -8.03 9.83 -21.26
CA SER A 206 -8.28 8.57 -20.54
C SER A 206 -9.18 8.77 -19.34
N GLY A 207 -9.87 7.68 -18.97
CA GLY A 207 -10.60 7.54 -17.73
C GLY A 207 -10.39 6.15 -17.15
N SER A 208 -10.30 6.04 -15.83
CA SER A 208 -10.17 4.77 -15.14
C SER A 208 -10.98 4.72 -13.86
N TYR A 209 -11.41 3.50 -13.54
CA TYR A 209 -12.06 3.14 -12.30
C TYR A 209 -11.35 1.93 -11.71
N TYR A 210 -10.98 2.02 -10.45
CA TYR A 210 -10.35 0.95 -9.70
C TYR A 210 -11.10 0.75 -8.38
N ASP A 211 -11.52 -0.48 -8.12
CA ASP A 211 -12.23 -0.86 -6.90
C ASP A 211 -11.62 -2.14 -6.35
N GLN A 212 -11.10 -2.07 -5.14
CA GLN A 212 -10.46 -3.17 -4.45
C GLN A 212 -11.12 -3.42 -3.10
N VAL A 213 -11.57 -4.64 -2.88
CA VAL A 213 -11.96 -5.15 -1.57
C VAL A 213 -10.84 -6.04 -1.04
N GLY A 214 -10.42 -5.83 0.20
CA GLY A 214 -9.32 -6.57 0.81
C GLY A 214 -9.73 -7.91 1.41
N VAL A 215 -8.73 -8.74 1.69
CA VAL A 215 -8.91 -10.02 2.41
C VAL A 215 -9.10 -9.83 3.91
N VAL A 216 -8.72 -8.68 4.46
CA VAL A 216 -9.03 -8.26 5.82
C VAL A 216 -10.37 -7.52 5.77
N PRO A 217 -11.34 -7.82 6.64
CA PRO A 217 -12.61 -7.10 6.69
C PRO A 217 -12.43 -5.58 6.85
N GLU A 218 -13.38 -4.82 6.33
CA GLU A 218 -13.38 -3.35 6.39
C GLU A 218 -12.12 -2.70 5.78
N THR A 219 -11.50 -3.38 4.80
CA THR A 219 -10.40 -2.80 4.03
C THR A 219 -10.77 -2.70 2.55
N GLY A 220 -10.57 -1.53 1.98
CA GLY A 220 -10.89 -1.26 0.59
C GLY A 220 -10.13 -0.07 0.01
N TYR A 221 -10.10 0.01 -1.31
CA TYR A 221 -9.54 1.14 -2.03
C TYR A 221 -10.34 1.38 -3.31
N LYS A 222 -10.88 2.60 -3.46
CA LYS A 222 -11.60 3.03 -4.66
C LYS A 222 -10.90 4.23 -5.26
N LYS A 223 -10.78 4.24 -6.59
CA LYS A 223 -10.15 5.36 -7.29
C LYS A 223 -10.84 5.64 -8.62
N TYR A 224 -11.04 6.92 -8.90
CA TYR A 224 -11.39 7.44 -10.22
C TYR A 224 -10.25 8.31 -10.70
N ALA A 225 -9.85 8.16 -11.96
CA ALA A 225 -8.84 9.03 -12.54
C ALA A 225 -9.21 9.43 -13.97
N PHE A 226 -8.94 10.68 -14.32
CA PHE A 226 -9.11 11.23 -15.65
C PHE A 226 -7.84 11.96 -16.07
N ARG A 227 -7.46 11.83 -17.33
CA ARG A 227 -6.31 12.52 -17.90
C ARG A 227 -6.63 13.03 -19.29
N PHE A 228 -6.13 14.24 -19.55
CA PHE A 228 -6.12 14.84 -20.88
C PHE A 228 -4.73 15.38 -21.19
N ASN A 229 -4.20 15.04 -22.37
CA ASN A 229 -2.99 15.62 -22.92
C ASN A 229 -3.30 16.11 -24.34
N GLY A 230 -3.00 17.38 -24.63
CA GLY A 230 -3.21 17.99 -25.94
C GLY A 230 -1.96 18.69 -26.45
N GLU A 231 -1.72 18.60 -27.74
CA GLU A 231 -0.67 19.35 -28.46
C GLU A 231 -1.32 20.05 -29.66
N GLN A 232 -1.08 21.36 -29.79
CA GLN A 232 -1.53 22.15 -30.93
C GLN A 232 -0.37 22.95 -31.50
N LYS A 233 -0.12 22.79 -32.80
CA LYS A 233 0.87 23.59 -33.56
C LYS A 233 0.19 24.64 -34.40
N VAL A 234 0.64 25.88 -34.25
CA VAL A 234 0.16 27.03 -35.04
C VAL A 234 1.36 27.80 -35.51
N GLY A 235 1.67 27.65 -36.81
CA GLY A 235 2.87 28.22 -37.37
C GLY A 235 4.14 27.68 -36.70
N ILE A 236 4.93 28.59 -36.12
CA ILE A 236 6.15 28.26 -35.38
C ILE A 236 5.89 27.92 -33.88
N PHE A 237 4.68 28.10 -33.37
CA PHE A 237 4.36 27.88 -31.99
C PHE A 237 3.78 26.48 -31.75
N THR A 238 4.20 25.84 -30.65
CA THR A 238 3.63 24.58 -30.18
C THR A 238 3.06 24.81 -28.78
N PHE A 239 1.76 24.60 -28.64
CA PHE A 239 1.05 24.67 -27.37
C PHE A 239 0.85 23.24 -26.86
N ASN A 240 1.25 23.00 -25.59
CA ASN A 240 0.98 21.75 -24.91
C ASN A 240 0.11 22.03 -23.69
N ALA A 241 -0.94 21.22 -23.52
CA ALA A 241 -1.81 21.25 -22.37
C ALA A 241 -1.88 19.86 -21.77
N SER A 242 -1.76 19.77 -20.44
CA SER A 242 -1.94 18.53 -19.70
C SER A 242 -2.81 18.82 -18.50
N ALA A 243 -3.82 17.99 -18.29
CA ALA A 243 -4.69 18.03 -17.11
C ALA A 243 -4.87 16.61 -16.59
N ALA A 244 -4.82 16.44 -15.27
CA ALA A 244 -5.12 15.18 -14.61
C ALA A 244 -5.96 15.47 -13.38
N TYR A 245 -6.93 14.61 -13.14
CA TYR A 245 -7.76 14.61 -11.93
C TYR A 245 -7.84 13.19 -11.40
N SER A 246 -7.67 13.03 -10.10
CA SER A 246 -7.90 11.77 -9.41
C SER A 246 -8.63 12.01 -8.10
N ASP A 247 -9.51 11.08 -7.78
CA ASP A 247 -10.17 10.98 -6.49
C ASP A 247 -10.02 9.56 -5.98
N ALA A 248 -9.49 9.42 -4.77
CA ALA A 248 -9.19 8.13 -4.17
C ALA A 248 -9.69 8.05 -2.74
N HIS A 249 -10.40 6.98 -2.43
CA HIS A 249 -10.90 6.67 -1.10
C HIS A 249 -10.32 5.35 -0.61
N THR A 250 -9.84 5.34 0.63
CA THR A 250 -9.24 4.15 1.25
C THR A 250 -9.91 3.85 2.58
N ASP A 251 -10.52 2.68 2.68
CA ASP A 251 -10.99 2.12 3.94
C ASP A 251 -9.87 1.29 4.56
N ARG A 252 -9.56 1.55 5.81
CA ARG A 252 -8.45 0.88 6.51
C ARG A 252 -8.87 0.39 7.87
N THR A 253 -8.57 -0.87 8.12
CA THR A 253 -8.57 -1.44 9.46
C THR A 253 -7.17 -1.36 10.03
N LEU A 254 -7.03 -0.98 11.29
CA LEU A 254 -5.74 -1.01 11.97
C LEU A 254 -5.28 -2.47 12.06
N THR A 255 -4.32 -2.86 11.22
CA THR A 255 -3.86 -4.25 11.12
C THR A 255 -2.68 -4.58 12.03
N GLY A 256 -1.88 -3.58 12.40
CA GLY A 256 -0.70 -3.72 13.25
C GLY A 256 -0.83 -2.95 14.56
N ALA A 257 -0.06 -3.35 15.58
CA ALA A 257 0.09 -2.59 16.81
C ALA A 257 1.20 -1.55 16.64
N GLY A 258 0.98 -0.31 17.05
CA GLY A 258 2.03 0.68 17.22
C GLY A 258 2.94 0.29 18.38
N LEU A 259 4.24 0.48 18.23
CA LEU A 259 5.25 0.08 19.24
C LEU A 259 5.04 0.77 20.61
N TYR A 260 4.35 1.92 20.65
CA TYR A 260 4.11 2.72 21.84
C TYR A 260 2.63 3.01 22.15
N ASN A 261 1.72 2.46 21.35
CA ASN A 261 0.30 2.67 21.60
C ASN A 261 -0.26 1.55 22.48
N SER A 262 -0.30 1.78 23.78
CA SER A 262 -0.82 0.83 24.76
C SER A 262 -2.33 0.54 24.65
N SER A 263 -3.05 1.28 23.80
CA SER A 263 -4.50 1.16 23.65
C SER A 263 -4.97 0.59 22.29
N GLY A 264 -4.05 0.27 21.37
CA GLY A 264 -4.41 -0.13 20.02
C GLY A 264 -3.68 -1.39 19.55
N ASN A 265 -4.14 -2.54 19.98
CA ASN A 265 -3.78 -3.79 19.34
C ASN A 265 -4.51 -3.84 18.00
N GLY A 266 -3.76 -3.96 16.87
CA GLY A 266 -4.37 -4.08 15.56
C GLY A 266 -5.24 -5.34 15.44
N ALA A 267 -6.17 -5.34 14.50
CA ALA A 267 -7.11 -6.44 14.29
C ALA A 267 -6.41 -7.80 14.13
N LEU A 268 -5.30 -7.86 13.39
CA LEU A 268 -4.55 -9.09 13.21
C LEU A 268 -3.91 -9.57 14.52
N TYR A 269 -3.42 -8.65 15.36
CA TYR A 269 -2.90 -9.02 16.68
C TYR A 269 -4.01 -9.65 17.54
N GLY A 270 -5.19 -9.05 17.54
CA GLY A 270 -6.36 -9.58 18.26
C GLY A 270 -6.72 -10.98 17.78
N VAL A 271 -6.84 -11.16 16.48
CA VAL A 271 -7.21 -12.44 15.86
C VAL A 271 -6.20 -13.55 16.14
N TYR A 272 -4.90 -13.28 16.01
CA TYR A 272 -3.86 -14.28 16.24
C TYR A 272 -3.65 -14.66 17.70
N ASN A 273 -4.04 -13.78 18.62
CA ASN A 273 -3.96 -14.05 20.05
C ASN A 273 -5.29 -14.50 20.67
N TRP A 274 -6.37 -14.56 19.89
CA TRP A 274 -7.65 -15.03 20.37
C TRP A 274 -7.61 -16.53 20.65
N SER A 275 -8.17 -16.93 21.78
CA SER A 275 -8.20 -18.35 22.15
C SER A 275 -9.03 -19.18 21.16
N PRO A 276 -8.53 -20.33 20.68
CA PRO A 276 -9.27 -21.20 19.79
C PRO A 276 -10.47 -21.87 20.48
N PHE A 277 -10.58 -21.83 21.80
CA PHE A 277 -11.71 -22.38 22.56
C PHE A 277 -12.86 -21.39 22.74
N ASP A 278 -12.61 -20.11 22.45
CA ASP A 278 -13.62 -19.04 22.53
C ASP A 278 -14.00 -18.60 21.14
N ARG A 279 -15.29 -18.55 20.81
CA ARG A 279 -15.74 -18.04 19.52
C ARG A 279 -15.54 -16.53 19.45
N MET A 280 -14.90 -16.07 18.40
CA MET A 280 -14.81 -14.65 18.07
C MET A 280 -16.16 -14.21 17.46
N THR A 281 -16.83 -13.24 18.07
CA THR A 281 -18.13 -12.69 17.62
C THR A 281 -17.94 -11.30 17.04
#